data_9437ec56211e44663a7bfdb48bc8bf38
#
_entry.id   9437ec56211e44663a7bfdb48bc8bf38
#
_cell.length_a   1.000
_cell.length_b   1.000
_cell.length_c   1.000
_cell.angle_alpha   90.00
_cell.angle_beta   90.00
_cell.angle_gamma   90.00
#
_symmetry.space_group_name_H-M   'P 1'
#
loop_
_entity.id
_entity.type
_entity.pdbx_description
1 polymer ?
#
loop_
_entity_poly.entity_id
_entity_poly.type
_entity_poly.pdbx_seq_one_letter_code
_entity_poly.pdbx_strand_id
1 'polypeptide(L)'
;MNRLAGRWRRAPRIALILMISMAVPGLARAGDITAFVALPAPTDIWARGYGATLSSTWFQAVNLEAEAARLPGDRTDAAMTSFTAAALLAPPIGVLTPYGGVGVGLFRQTLGTESDTGTLKAFILGAKVKLGLVVIKGEYRRITLSGTPLLNMTARISAGAGISF
;
A
#
# COMPACT_ATOMS: atom_id res chain seq x y z
N MET A 1 17.10 -17.74 27.71
CA MET A 1 16.71 -17.75 26.31
C MET A 1 15.24 -17.36 26.24
N ASN A 2 14.87 -16.11 26.09
CA ASN A 2 13.52 -15.61 25.80
C ASN A 2 13.52 -14.07 25.88
N ARG A 3 14.10 -13.38 24.91
CA ARG A 3 14.12 -11.89 24.89
C ARG A 3 13.40 -11.26 23.68
N LEU A 4 12.57 -12.00 22.93
CA LEU A 4 11.91 -11.50 21.71
C LEU A 4 10.41 -11.21 21.86
N ALA A 5 9.80 -11.49 23.00
CA ALA A 5 8.34 -11.33 23.19
C ALA A 5 7.85 -9.88 23.42
N GLY A 6 8.75 -8.91 23.62
CA GLY A 6 8.37 -7.56 24.06
C GLY A 6 8.12 -6.54 22.94
N ARG A 7 8.56 -6.78 21.69
CA ARG A 7 8.52 -5.76 20.63
C ARG A 7 7.19 -5.67 19.86
N TRP A 8 6.35 -6.69 19.96
CA TRP A 8 5.12 -6.80 19.16
C TRP A 8 3.93 -5.99 19.67
N ARG A 9 3.96 -5.52 20.93
CA ARG A 9 2.84 -4.79 21.53
C ARG A 9 2.70 -3.33 21.06
N ARG A 10 3.72 -2.74 20.41
CA ARG A 10 3.71 -1.32 20.01
C ARG A 10 3.30 -1.09 18.57
N ALA A 11 3.53 -2.04 17.66
CA ALA A 11 3.21 -1.90 16.24
C ALA A 11 1.71 -1.70 15.93
N PRO A 12 0.77 -2.45 16.55
CA PRO A 12 -0.65 -2.25 16.28
C PRO A 12 -1.19 -0.90 16.79
N ARG A 13 -0.56 -0.34 17.84
CA ARG A 13 -0.97 0.97 18.38
C ARG A 13 -0.58 2.13 17.46
N ILE A 14 0.57 2.06 16.79
CA ILE A 14 1.02 3.08 15.85
C ILE A 14 0.16 3.05 14.58
N ALA A 15 -0.16 1.86 14.05
CA ALA A 15 -1.06 1.70 12.91
C ALA A 15 -2.48 2.20 13.23
N LEU A 16 -2.98 1.94 14.42
CA LEU A 16 -4.29 2.43 14.87
C LEU A 16 -4.32 3.95 15.04
N ILE A 17 -3.25 4.57 15.57
CA ILE A 17 -3.13 6.02 15.71
C ILE A 17 -3.07 6.70 14.34
N LEU A 18 -2.34 6.13 13.36
CA LEU A 18 -2.32 6.64 11.99
C LEU A 18 -3.70 6.53 11.30
N MET A 19 -4.43 5.44 11.50
CA MET A 19 -5.79 5.30 10.97
C MET A 19 -6.79 6.26 11.64
N ILE A 20 -6.67 6.50 12.94
CA ILE A 20 -7.55 7.44 13.66
C ILE A 20 -7.26 8.89 13.27
N SER A 21 -6.00 9.27 13.03
CA SER A 21 -5.66 10.62 12.56
C SER A 21 -6.13 10.90 11.13
N MET A 22 -6.34 9.88 10.30
CA MET A 22 -6.99 10.02 8.99
C MET A 22 -8.51 10.22 9.06
N ALA A 23 -9.13 9.86 10.18
CA ALA A 23 -10.57 9.96 10.41
C ALA A 23 -11.01 11.29 11.03
N VAL A 24 -10.12 12.28 11.21
CA VAL A 24 -10.50 13.60 11.74
C VAL A 24 -11.22 14.41 10.63
N PRO A 25 -12.54 14.61 10.73
CA PRO A 25 -13.36 15.12 9.62
C PRO A 25 -13.11 16.60 9.23
N GLY A 26 -12.29 17.31 9.96
CA GLY A 26 -12.12 18.76 9.78
C GLY A 26 -10.96 19.18 8.86
N LEU A 27 -10.05 18.27 8.50
CA LEU A 27 -8.83 18.61 7.76
C LEU A 27 -8.72 17.93 6.39
N ALA A 28 -9.47 16.86 6.13
CA ALA A 28 -9.50 16.17 4.83
C ALA A 28 -10.61 16.78 3.96
N ARG A 29 -10.27 17.43 2.85
CA ARG A 29 -11.24 18.03 1.93
C ARG A 29 -11.82 17.05 0.91
N ALA A 30 -11.16 15.93 0.68
CA ALA A 30 -11.61 14.87 -0.21
C ALA A 30 -10.83 13.59 0.09
N GLY A 31 -11.46 12.46 -0.10
CA GLY A 31 -10.85 11.16 0.07
C GLY A 31 -11.29 10.18 -1.01
N ASP A 32 -10.59 9.06 -1.12
CA ASP A 32 -11.01 7.96 -1.96
C ASP A 32 -10.71 6.62 -1.28
N ILE A 33 -11.59 5.65 -1.49
CA ILE A 33 -11.37 4.25 -1.17
C ILE A 33 -11.35 3.49 -2.48
N THR A 34 -10.25 2.79 -2.79
CA THR A 34 -10.12 1.99 -4.00
C THR A 34 -9.74 0.55 -3.69
N ALA A 35 -10.33 -0.41 -4.39
CA ALA A 35 -9.86 -1.78 -4.45
C ALA A 35 -9.04 -1.95 -5.74
N PHE A 36 -7.99 -2.78 -5.70
CA PHE A 36 -7.11 -2.97 -6.85
C PHE A 36 -6.68 -4.43 -7.01
N VAL A 37 -6.29 -4.75 -8.23
CA VAL A 37 -5.51 -5.94 -8.58
C VAL A 37 -4.08 -5.52 -8.90
N ALA A 38 -3.14 -6.40 -8.59
CA ALA A 38 -1.71 -6.11 -8.70
C ALA A 38 -0.96 -7.22 -9.42
N LEU A 39 -0.01 -6.81 -10.26
CA LEU A 39 0.96 -7.68 -10.93
C LEU A 39 2.34 -7.37 -10.32
N PRO A 40 2.84 -8.22 -9.43
CA PRO A 40 4.17 -8.05 -8.85
C PRO A 40 5.26 -8.50 -9.83
N ALA A 41 6.47 -8.01 -9.60
CA ALA A 41 7.66 -8.44 -10.31
C ALA A 41 8.74 -8.90 -9.30
N PRO A 42 9.41 -10.02 -9.56
CA PRO A 42 9.27 -10.89 -10.75
C PRO A 42 7.97 -11.71 -10.77
N THR A 43 7.46 -11.99 -11.96
CA THR A 43 6.17 -12.69 -12.16
C THR A 43 6.25 -14.21 -12.04
N ASP A 44 7.44 -14.77 -12.04
CA ASP A 44 7.73 -16.20 -11.87
C ASP A 44 7.68 -16.65 -10.40
N ILE A 45 7.68 -15.68 -9.47
CA ILE A 45 7.64 -15.94 -8.02
C ILE A 45 6.26 -15.61 -7.46
N TRP A 46 5.62 -14.57 -7.99
CA TRP A 46 4.40 -14.00 -7.45
C TRP A 46 3.23 -14.11 -8.42
N ALA A 47 2.11 -14.62 -7.94
CA ALA A 47 0.84 -14.56 -8.66
C ALA A 47 0.20 -13.16 -8.56
N ARG A 48 -0.94 -12.99 -9.22
CA ARG A 48 -1.73 -11.76 -9.12
C ARG A 48 -2.16 -11.50 -7.70
N GLY A 49 -1.88 -10.30 -7.22
CA GLY A 49 -2.29 -9.84 -5.90
C GLY A 49 -3.52 -8.96 -5.96
N TYR A 50 -4.01 -8.60 -4.78
CA TYR A 50 -5.14 -7.69 -4.60
C TYR A 50 -4.96 -6.87 -3.32
N GLY A 51 -5.68 -5.78 -3.23
CA GLY A 51 -5.62 -4.92 -2.05
C GLY A 51 -6.63 -3.79 -2.09
N ALA A 52 -6.53 -2.94 -1.11
CA ALA A 52 -7.32 -1.72 -0.99
C ALA A 52 -6.45 -0.56 -0.53
N THR A 53 -6.81 0.64 -0.98
CA THR A 53 -6.22 1.89 -0.50
C THR A 53 -7.29 2.81 0.05
N LEU A 54 -6.93 3.54 1.10
CA LEU A 54 -7.65 4.69 1.61
C LEU A 54 -6.75 5.90 1.44
N SER A 55 -7.21 6.91 0.74
CA SER A 55 -6.48 8.15 0.57
C SER A 55 -7.24 9.36 1.08
N SER A 56 -6.51 10.38 1.50
CA SER A 56 -7.04 11.65 1.95
C SER A 56 -6.20 12.78 1.35
N THR A 57 -6.85 13.78 0.74
CA THR A 57 -6.20 14.91 0.10
C THR A 57 -6.06 16.07 1.08
N TRP A 58 -4.84 16.56 1.22
CA TRP A 58 -4.47 17.69 2.06
C TRP A 58 -3.86 18.80 1.19
N PHE A 59 -4.12 20.06 1.51
CA PHE A 59 -3.52 21.21 0.81
C PHE A 59 -3.59 21.13 -0.73
N GLN A 60 -4.70 20.63 -1.29
CA GLN A 60 -5.01 20.53 -2.72
C GLN A 60 -4.13 19.58 -3.54
N ALA A 61 -2.87 19.35 -3.17
CA ALA A 61 -1.93 18.56 -3.96
C ALA A 61 -1.20 17.48 -3.16
N VAL A 62 -1.37 17.42 -1.85
CA VAL A 62 -0.74 16.42 -1.00
C VAL A 62 -1.76 15.34 -0.64
N ASN A 63 -1.49 14.11 -1.01
CA ASN A 63 -2.29 12.96 -0.59
C ASN A 63 -1.53 12.13 0.44
N LEU A 64 -2.23 11.77 1.51
CA LEU A 64 -1.82 10.70 2.41
C LEU A 64 -2.59 9.44 2.03
N GLU A 65 -1.89 8.33 1.89
CA GLU A 65 -2.48 7.06 1.50
C GLU A 65 -2.09 5.96 2.48
N ALA A 66 -3.07 5.17 2.88
CA ALA A 66 -2.87 3.89 3.57
C ALA A 66 -3.28 2.76 2.64
N GLU A 67 -2.46 1.72 2.56
CA GLU A 67 -2.71 0.56 1.72
C GLU A 67 -2.56 -0.72 2.51
N ALA A 68 -3.47 -1.67 2.24
CA ALA A 68 -3.35 -3.08 2.61
C ALA A 68 -3.35 -3.92 1.32
N ALA A 69 -2.35 -4.79 1.16
CA ALA A 69 -2.24 -5.64 -0.01
C ALA A 69 -1.90 -7.08 0.37
N ARG A 70 -2.41 -8.04 -0.40
CA ARG A 70 -2.05 -9.46 -0.33
C ARG A 70 -1.61 -9.93 -1.71
N LEU A 71 -0.44 -10.53 -1.75
CA LEU A 71 0.19 -11.08 -2.94
C LEU A 71 0.42 -12.58 -2.69
N PRO A 72 -0.40 -13.45 -3.28
CA PRO A 72 -0.13 -14.88 -3.29
C PRO A 72 1.15 -15.15 -4.08
N GLY A 73 1.93 -16.12 -3.64
CA GLY A 73 3.01 -16.66 -4.46
C GLY A 73 2.46 -17.57 -5.55
N ASP A 74 3.26 -17.83 -6.56
CA ASP A 74 2.92 -18.81 -7.61
C ASP A 74 2.84 -20.23 -7.04
N ARG A 75 3.56 -20.50 -5.96
CA ARG A 75 3.44 -21.72 -5.17
C ARG A 75 2.30 -21.58 -4.17
N THR A 76 1.54 -22.65 -3.97
CA THR A 76 0.33 -22.69 -3.13
C THR A 76 0.56 -22.33 -1.66
N ASP A 77 1.78 -22.47 -1.17
CA ASP A 77 2.20 -22.23 0.22
C ASP A 77 2.93 -20.91 0.44
N ALA A 78 3.06 -20.09 -0.62
CA ALA A 78 3.68 -18.79 -0.54
C ALA A 78 2.66 -17.64 -0.50
N ALA A 79 2.88 -16.65 0.34
CA ALA A 79 2.08 -15.42 0.37
C ALA A 79 2.85 -14.26 0.99
N MET A 80 2.54 -13.05 0.56
CA MET A 80 2.98 -11.81 1.22
C MET A 80 1.78 -10.93 1.52
N THR A 81 1.71 -10.43 2.74
CA THR A 81 0.76 -9.40 3.16
C THR A 81 1.55 -8.15 3.53
N SER A 82 1.12 -6.99 3.06
CA SER A 82 1.78 -5.72 3.34
C SER A 82 0.80 -4.65 3.77
N PHE A 83 1.27 -3.75 4.64
CA PHE A 83 0.59 -2.51 5.03
C PHE A 83 1.55 -1.36 4.79
N THR A 84 1.12 -0.36 4.04
CA THR A 84 1.96 0.78 3.64
C THR A 84 1.25 2.08 3.94
N ALA A 85 1.98 3.07 4.46
CA ALA A 85 1.58 4.46 4.52
C ALA A 85 2.45 5.25 3.55
N ALA A 86 1.85 6.15 2.79
CA ALA A 86 2.52 6.93 1.76
C ALA A 86 2.11 8.40 1.79
N ALA A 87 3.06 9.26 1.39
CA ALA A 87 2.83 10.66 1.09
C ALA A 87 3.07 10.89 -0.40
N LEU A 88 2.08 11.44 -1.09
CA LEU A 88 2.04 11.60 -2.53
C LEU A 88 1.81 13.07 -2.89
N LEU A 89 2.53 13.57 -3.87
CA LEU A 89 2.17 14.79 -4.59
C LEU A 89 1.22 14.43 -5.72
N ALA A 90 0.05 15.03 -5.74
CA ALA A 90 -1.08 14.65 -6.61
C ALA A 90 -1.80 15.91 -7.14
N PRO A 91 -1.13 16.72 -8.00
CA PRO A 91 -1.74 17.92 -8.56
C PRO A 91 -2.91 17.54 -9.49
N PRO A 92 -4.13 18.06 -9.27
CA PRO A 92 -5.25 17.77 -10.14
C PRO A 92 -5.11 18.52 -11.47
N ILE A 93 -5.26 17.81 -12.58
CA ILE A 93 -5.26 18.36 -13.94
C ILE A 93 -6.59 17.98 -14.61
N GLY A 94 -7.63 18.78 -14.39
CA GLY A 94 -8.99 18.45 -14.81
C GLY A 94 -9.50 17.18 -14.13
N VAL A 95 -9.92 16.19 -14.90
CA VAL A 95 -10.40 14.89 -14.41
C VAL A 95 -9.26 13.93 -14.08
N LEU A 96 -8.05 14.20 -14.57
CA LEU A 96 -6.84 13.40 -14.36
C LEU A 96 -6.05 13.96 -13.19
N THR A 97 -5.58 13.11 -12.32
CA THR A 97 -4.68 13.45 -11.22
C THR A 97 -3.46 12.54 -11.29
N PRO A 98 -2.38 12.96 -11.97
CA PRO A 98 -1.10 12.27 -11.86
C PRO A 98 -0.59 12.40 -10.42
N TYR A 99 0.12 11.40 -9.94
CA TYR A 99 0.71 11.47 -8.62
C TYR A 99 2.02 10.71 -8.53
N GLY A 100 2.85 11.12 -7.59
CA GLY A 100 4.08 10.46 -7.27
C GLY A 100 4.51 10.73 -5.84
N GLY A 101 5.25 9.79 -5.25
CA GLY A 101 5.70 9.96 -3.88
C GLY A 101 6.41 8.76 -3.31
N VAL A 102 6.45 8.71 -1.99
CA VAL A 102 7.17 7.69 -1.24
C VAL A 102 6.29 7.11 -0.14
N GLY A 103 6.53 5.84 0.16
CA GLY A 103 5.82 5.14 1.21
C GLY A 103 6.77 4.27 2.05
N VAL A 104 6.33 3.99 3.26
CA VAL A 104 6.98 3.06 4.18
C VAL A 104 5.93 2.12 4.74
N GLY A 105 6.33 0.91 5.06
CA GLY A 105 5.37 -0.07 5.57
C GLY A 105 6.02 -1.27 6.19
N LEU A 106 5.16 -2.22 6.51
CA LEU A 106 5.52 -3.52 7.05
C LEU A 106 5.04 -4.59 6.06
N PHE A 107 5.80 -5.67 5.96
CA PHE A 107 5.37 -6.86 5.26
C PHE A 107 5.53 -8.09 6.12
N ARG A 108 4.72 -9.10 5.83
CA ARG A 108 4.87 -10.46 6.32
C ARG A 108 4.83 -11.40 5.12
N GLN A 109 5.86 -12.20 4.98
CA GLN A 109 5.94 -13.29 4.01
C GLN A 109 5.77 -14.64 4.72
N THR A 110 5.16 -15.58 4.02
CA THR A 110 5.06 -16.98 4.43
C THR A 110 5.50 -17.84 3.26
N LEU A 111 6.24 -18.91 3.54
CA LEU A 111 6.66 -19.92 2.57
C LEU A 111 6.64 -21.27 3.29
N GLY A 112 5.59 -22.06 3.08
CA GLY A 112 5.34 -23.28 3.83
C GLY A 112 5.20 -22.97 5.34
N THR A 113 6.05 -23.56 6.14
CA THR A 113 6.10 -23.36 7.61
C THR A 113 6.94 -22.15 8.05
N GLU A 114 7.72 -21.59 7.13
CA GLU A 114 8.56 -20.41 7.41
C GLU A 114 7.78 -19.12 7.29
N SER A 115 8.08 -18.15 8.14
CA SER A 115 7.52 -16.82 8.05
C SER A 115 8.55 -15.77 8.43
N ASP A 116 8.61 -14.70 7.64
CA ASP A 116 9.43 -13.54 7.91
C ASP A 116 8.59 -12.26 7.93
N THR A 117 9.03 -11.29 8.70
CA THR A 117 8.38 -9.98 8.82
C THR A 117 9.46 -8.91 8.79
N GLY A 118 9.27 -7.94 7.92
CA GLY A 118 10.23 -6.85 7.77
C GLY A 118 9.55 -5.54 7.44
N THR A 119 10.37 -4.57 7.10
CA THR A 119 9.93 -3.25 6.64
C THR A 119 10.05 -3.14 5.13
N LEU A 120 9.17 -2.36 4.52
CA LEU A 120 9.25 -2.04 3.11
C LEU A 120 9.33 -0.52 2.90
N LYS A 121 10.04 -0.12 1.86
CA LYS A 121 10.03 1.23 1.32
C LYS A 121 9.50 1.16 -0.11
N ALA A 122 8.70 2.14 -0.50
CA ALA A 122 8.14 2.20 -1.83
C ALA A 122 8.37 3.59 -2.44
N PHE A 123 8.76 3.61 -3.71
CA PHE A 123 8.62 4.76 -4.58
C PHE A 123 7.40 4.54 -5.47
N ILE A 124 6.52 5.51 -5.56
CA ILE A 124 5.17 5.38 -6.11
C ILE A 124 5.00 6.38 -7.24
N LEU A 125 4.52 5.90 -8.39
CA LEU A 125 4.10 6.72 -9.52
C LEU A 125 2.76 6.20 -10.03
N GLY A 126 1.83 7.10 -10.35
CA GLY A 126 0.54 6.69 -10.84
C GLY A 126 -0.30 7.85 -11.36
N ALA A 127 -1.49 7.49 -11.76
CA ALA A 127 -2.53 8.44 -12.14
C ALA A 127 -3.90 7.92 -11.72
N LYS A 128 -4.78 8.83 -11.35
CA LYS A 128 -6.18 8.54 -11.09
C LYS A 128 -7.08 9.44 -11.92
N VAL A 129 -8.20 8.89 -12.36
CA VAL A 129 -9.26 9.60 -13.07
C VAL A 129 -10.49 9.60 -12.18
N LYS A 130 -11.06 10.78 -11.93
CA LYS A 130 -12.31 10.95 -11.18
C LYS A 130 -13.46 11.24 -12.13
N LEU A 131 -14.48 10.39 -12.10
CA LEU A 131 -15.72 10.49 -12.88
C LEU A 131 -16.90 10.57 -11.90
N GLY A 132 -17.16 11.77 -11.38
CA GLY A 132 -18.10 11.98 -10.27
C GLY A 132 -17.62 11.29 -9.00
N LEU A 133 -18.40 10.34 -8.51
CA LEU A 133 -18.05 9.54 -7.32
C LEU A 133 -17.10 8.37 -7.62
N VAL A 134 -16.93 8.00 -8.91
CA VAL A 134 -16.10 6.86 -9.29
C VAL A 134 -14.67 7.32 -9.50
N VAL A 135 -13.73 6.55 -8.96
CA VAL A 135 -12.29 6.73 -9.16
C VAL A 135 -11.74 5.49 -9.83
N ILE A 136 -10.95 5.69 -10.89
CA ILE A 136 -10.14 4.66 -11.54
C ILE A 136 -8.68 5.04 -11.31
N LYS A 137 -7.86 4.09 -10.89
CA LYS A 137 -6.47 4.31 -10.49
C LYS A 137 -5.55 3.31 -11.19
N GLY A 138 -4.44 3.81 -11.73
CA GLY A 138 -3.33 3.00 -12.23
C GLY A 138 -2.04 3.42 -11.54
N GLU A 139 -1.22 2.46 -11.10
CA GLU A 139 -0.07 2.74 -10.26
C GLU A 139 1.07 1.77 -10.51
N TYR A 140 2.29 2.31 -10.48
CA TYR A 140 3.54 1.59 -10.41
C TYR A 140 4.21 1.86 -9.07
N ARG A 141 4.67 0.80 -8.40
CA ARG A 141 5.49 0.89 -7.17
C ARG A 141 6.80 0.16 -7.37
N ARG A 142 7.90 0.87 -7.15
CA ARG A 142 9.20 0.25 -6.92
C ARG A 142 9.33 -0.03 -5.42
N ILE A 143 9.61 -1.27 -5.05
CA ILE A 143 9.58 -1.74 -3.67
C ILE A 143 10.98 -2.20 -3.27
N THR A 144 11.38 -1.83 -2.07
CA THR A 144 12.61 -2.30 -1.43
C THR A 144 12.22 -2.91 -0.09
N LEU A 145 12.46 -4.20 0.04
CA LEU A 145 12.25 -4.94 1.28
C LEU A 145 13.52 -4.86 2.14
N SER A 146 13.36 -4.72 3.44
CA SER A 146 14.46 -4.69 4.40
C SER A 146 14.22 -5.76 5.47
N GLY A 147 15.28 -6.44 5.86
CA GLY A 147 15.26 -7.64 6.70
C GLY A 147 15.87 -8.82 5.95
N THR A 148 15.36 -10.01 6.18
CA THR A 148 15.73 -11.25 5.49
C THR A 148 14.53 -11.80 4.71
N PRO A 149 14.09 -11.12 3.62
CA PRO A 149 12.90 -11.55 2.91
C PRO A 149 13.09 -12.96 2.33
N LEU A 150 12.13 -13.86 2.56
CA LEU A 150 12.15 -15.22 2.03
C LEU A 150 12.08 -15.21 0.50
N LEU A 151 11.32 -14.27 -0.05
CA LEU A 151 11.17 -14.07 -1.49
C LEU A 151 11.34 -12.58 -1.81
N ASN A 152 12.08 -12.28 -2.86
CA ASN A 152 12.31 -10.89 -3.26
C ASN A 152 11.16 -10.35 -4.12
N MET A 153 10.84 -9.07 -3.96
CA MET A 153 9.91 -8.34 -4.79
C MET A 153 10.47 -6.94 -5.04
N THR A 154 10.63 -6.57 -6.30
CA THR A 154 11.27 -5.32 -6.69
C THR A 154 10.31 -4.26 -7.18
N ALA A 155 9.19 -4.67 -7.76
CA ALA A 155 8.21 -3.75 -8.29
C ALA A 155 6.79 -4.38 -8.32
N ARG A 156 5.81 -3.51 -8.50
CA ARG A 156 4.40 -3.89 -8.66
C ARG A 156 3.69 -2.86 -9.55
N ILE A 157 2.90 -3.36 -10.49
CA ILE A 157 1.92 -2.57 -11.23
C ILE A 157 0.54 -2.93 -10.71
N SER A 158 -0.31 -1.96 -10.48
CA SER A 158 -1.67 -2.18 -10.02
C SER A 158 -2.68 -1.32 -10.78
N ALA A 159 -3.88 -1.84 -10.94
CA ALA A 159 -5.03 -1.12 -11.44
C ALA A 159 -6.22 -1.34 -10.52
N GLY A 160 -6.98 -0.30 -10.25
CA GLY A 160 -8.08 -0.36 -9.29
C GLY A 160 -9.19 0.63 -9.62
N ALA A 161 -10.30 0.42 -8.94
CA ALA A 161 -11.45 1.31 -8.97
C ALA A 161 -12.03 1.48 -7.56
N GLY A 162 -12.75 2.56 -7.35
CA GLY A 162 -13.32 2.87 -6.06
C GLY A 162 -14.25 4.07 -6.06
N ILE A 163 -14.47 4.61 -4.89
CA ILE A 163 -15.35 5.76 -4.66
C ILE A 163 -14.59 6.92 -4.02
N SER A 164 -14.95 8.12 -4.43
CA SER A 164 -14.47 9.40 -3.87
C SER A 164 -15.56 10.01 -2.99
N PHE A 165 -15.16 10.63 -1.89
CA PHE A 165 -16.04 11.31 -0.95
C PHE A 165 -15.43 12.62 -0.44
#